data_4c3c66d4ad653aaccb9b4fa8c1c74a87
#
_entry.id   4c3c66d4ad653aaccb9b4fa8c1c74a87
#
_cell.length_a   1.000
_cell.length_b   1.000
_cell.length_c   1.000
_cell.angle_alpha   90.00
_cell.angle_beta   90.00
_cell.angle_gamma   90.00
#
_symmetry.space_group_name_H-M   'P 1'
#
loop_
_entity.id
_entity.type
_entity.pdbx_description
1 polymer ?
#
loop_
_entity_poly.entity_id
_entity_poly.type
_entity_poly.pdbx_seq_one_letter_code
_entity_poly.pdbx_strand_id
1 'polypeptide(L)'
;ITSPPYYGLRDYKAEGQIGREESPEEYLNKLIKVFREVKRVLKKEGTLWVVIGDSYAGTRSKKKYKDPKNIEGRSGQKESITEKLSGYKAKDLMGIPWQLALKLRYEGKRKR
;
A
#
# COMPACT_ATOMS: atom_id res chain seq x y z
N ILE A 1 -15.17 -6.33 -6.26
CA ILE A 1 -13.75 -6.32 -6.65
C ILE A 1 -13.18 -4.91 -6.56
N THR A 2 -11.99 -4.76 -6.03
CA THR A 2 -11.33 -3.47 -5.87
C THR A 2 -9.80 -3.61 -5.96
N SER A 3 -9.15 -2.54 -6.38
CA SER A 3 -7.69 -2.42 -6.33
C SER A 3 -7.33 -1.11 -5.61
N PRO A 4 -6.98 -1.19 -4.32
CA PRO A 4 -6.57 0.01 -3.58
C PRO A 4 -5.22 0.54 -4.08
N PRO A 5 -4.87 1.80 -3.81
CA PRO A 5 -3.54 2.32 -4.10
C PRO A 5 -2.48 1.46 -3.43
N TYR A 6 -1.44 1.11 -4.18
CA TYR A 6 -0.33 0.32 -3.64
C TYR A 6 0.58 1.19 -2.78
N TYR A 7 1.13 0.59 -1.74
CA TYR A 7 2.01 1.31 -0.84
C TYR A 7 3.28 1.80 -1.53
N GLY A 8 3.52 3.11 -1.45
CA GLY A 8 4.73 3.74 -1.95
C GLY A 8 4.85 3.83 -3.48
N LEU A 9 3.81 3.45 -4.22
CA LEU A 9 3.91 3.36 -5.68
C LEU A 9 3.60 4.68 -6.38
N ARG A 10 2.49 5.32 -6.04
CA ARG A 10 2.03 6.52 -6.73
C ARG A 10 1.70 7.64 -5.77
N ASP A 11 1.98 8.85 -6.20
CA ASP A 11 1.51 10.07 -5.56
C ASP A 11 0.42 10.68 -6.45
N TYR A 12 -0.82 10.66 -5.96
CA TYR A 12 -1.97 11.25 -6.65
C TYR A 12 -2.09 12.75 -6.36
N LYS A 13 -1.17 13.33 -5.60
CA LYS A 13 -1.14 14.75 -5.21
C LYS A 13 -2.42 15.21 -4.52
N ALA A 14 -3.12 14.28 -3.89
CA ALA A 14 -4.32 14.55 -3.11
C ALA A 14 -4.01 14.49 -1.63
N GLU A 15 -4.52 15.45 -0.87
CA GLU A 15 -4.40 15.44 0.58
C GLU A 15 -5.16 14.25 1.15
N GLY A 16 -4.57 13.55 2.13
CA GLY A 16 -5.19 12.38 2.76
C GLY A 16 -5.22 11.11 1.91
N GLN A 17 -4.49 11.08 0.79
CA GLN A 17 -4.42 9.90 -0.06
C GLN A 17 -3.87 8.68 0.68
N ILE A 18 -4.37 7.50 0.29
CA ILE A 18 -3.85 6.22 0.78
C ILE A 18 -2.70 5.75 -0.11
N GLY A 19 -1.65 5.21 0.50
CA GLY A 19 -0.48 4.70 -0.20
C GLY A 19 0.80 5.48 0.03
N ARG A 20 0.71 6.62 0.72
CA ARG A 20 1.86 7.50 1.00
C ARG A 20 2.14 7.65 2.50
N GLU A 21 1.65 6.75 3.31
CA GLU A 21 1.88 6.72 4.76
C GLU A 21 3.37 6.50 5.08
N GLU A 22 3.79 6.99 6.23
CA GLU A 22 5.18 6.87 6.68
C GLU A 22 5.61 5.42 6.93
N SER A 23 4.67 4.55 7.24
CA SER A 23 4.95 3.14 7.49
C SER A 23 3.93 2.22 6.82
N PRO A 24 4.32 0.97 6.47
CA PRO A 24 3.38 -0.01 5.96
C PRO A 24 2.24 -0.30 6.94
N GLU A 25 2.51 -0.25 8.23
CA GLU A 25 1.51 -0.47 9.25
C GLU A 25 0.39 0.57 9.21
N GLU A 26 0.74 1.85 9.12
CA GLU A 26 -0.24 2.92 8.96
C GLU A 26 -1.08 2.76 7.69
N TYR A 27 -0.44 2.39 6.60
CA TYR A 27 -1.10 2.10 5.33
C TYR A 27 -2.12 0.97 5.49
N LEU A 28 -1.71 -0.14 6.09
CA LEU A 28 -2.58 -1.28 6.32
C LEU A 28 -3.74 -0.93 7.25
N ASN A 29 -3.50 -0.15 8.29
CA ASN A 29 -4.55 0.28 9.20
C ASN A 29 -5.61 1.14 8.51
N LYS A 30 -5.20 2.01 7.59
CA LYS A 30 -6.15 2.79 6.78
C LYS A 30 -6.98 1.89 5.86
N LEU A 31 -6.35 0.91 5.21
CA LEU A 31 -7.08 -0.05 4.39
C LEU A 31 -8.08 -0.87 5.22
N ILE A 32 -7.71 -1.28 6.41
CA ILE A 32 -8.61 -2.00 7.32
C ILE A 32 -9.86 -1.17 7.63
N LYS A 33 -9.70 0.11 7.89
CA LYS A 33 -10.85 1.01 8.13
C LYS A 33 -11.80 1.04 6.94
N VAL A 34 -11.26 1.14 5.73
CA VAL A 34 -12.05 1.12 4.49
C VAL A 34 -12.78 -0.20 4.34
N PHE A 35 -12.09 -1.31 4.52
CA PHE A 35 -12.68 -2.64 4.33
C PHE A 35 -13.67 -3.02 5.43
N ARG A 36 -13.58 -2.44 6.61
CA ARG A 36 -14.65 -2.56 7.62
C ARG A 36 -15.97 -1.97 7.11
N GLU A 37 -15.90 -0.83 6.45
CA GLU A 37 -17.10 -0.22 5.84
C GLU A 37 -17.61 -1.06 4.65
N VAL A 38 -16.72 -1.64 3.87
CA VAL A 38 -17.11 -2.58 2.81
C VAL A 38 -17.84 -3.77 3.39
N LYS A 39 -17.31 -4.36 4.46
CA LYS A 39 -17.95 -5.47 5.16
C LYS A 39 -19.35 -5.11 5.67
N ARG A 40 -19.52 -3.89 6.18
CA ARG A 40 -20.80 -3.41 6.71
C ARG A 40 -21.89 -3.37 5.64
N VAL A 41 -21.56 -3.01 4.42
CA VAL A 41 -22.50 -2.88 3.31
C VAL A 41 -22.60 -4.11 2.42
N LEU A 42 -21.68 -5.06 2.58
CA LEU A 42 -21.64 -6.27 1.78
C LEU A 42 -22.78 -7.21 2.19
N LYS A 43 -23.42 -7.83 1.21
CA LYS A 43 -24.44 -8.85 1.47
C LYS A 43 -23.83 -10.02 2.27
N LYS A 44 -24.68 -10.75 3.01
CA LYS A 44 -24.23 -11.86 3.86
C LYS A 44 -23.42 -12.92 3.10
N GLU A 45 -23.79 -13.24 1.87
CA GLU A 45 -23.09 -14.17 1.00
C GLU A 45 -22.06 -13.49 0.08
N GLY A 46 -21.90 -12.18 0.24
CA GLY A 46 -20.96 -11.41 -0.59
C GLY A 46 -19.52 -11.74 -0.29
N THR A 47 -18.70 -11.64 -1.31
CA THR A 47 -17.25 -11.84 -1.21
C THR A 47 -16.50 -10.58 -1.64
N LEU A 48 -15.40 -10.32 -0.97
CA LEU A 48 -14.51 -9.21 -1.30
C LEU A 48 -13.29 -9.74 -2.06
N TRP A 49 -13.07 -9.20 -3.23
CA TRP A 49 -11.91 -9.51 -4.06
C TRP A 49 -11.01 -8.27 -4.13
N VAL A 50 -9.79 -8.41 -3.63
CA VAL A 50 -8.82 -7.31 -3.57
C VAL A 50 -7.64 -7.64 -4.47
N VAL A 51 -7.38 -6.77 -5.42
CA VAL A 51 -6.17 -6.82 -6.25
C VAL A 51 -5.16 -5.86 -5.64
N ILE A 52 -4.09 -6.41 -5.10
CA ILE A 52 -3.07 -5.61 -4.43
C ILE A 52 -1.67 -6.16 -4.73
N GLY A 53 -0.76 -5.27 -5.06
CA GLY A 53 0.64 -5.61 -5.26
C GLY A 53 1.46 -5.39 -3.99
N ASP A 54 2.58 -6.09 -3.94
CA ASP A 54 3.55 -5.89 -2.87
C ASP A 54 4.56 -4.80 -3.23
N SER A 55 5.35 -4.41 -2.27
CA SER A 55 6.42 -3.43 -2.43
C SER A 55 7.71 -3.95 -1.82
N TYR A 56 8.82 -3.57 -2.41
CA TYR A 56 10.13 -3.82 -1.82
C TYR A 56 10.54 -2.66 -0.94
N ALA A 57 11.20 -2.95 0.16
CA ALA A 57 11.86 -1.93 0.96
C ALA A 57 12.90 -1.20 0.12
N GLY A 58 12.96 0.12 0.25
CA GLY A 58 13.66 0.99 -0.67
C GLY A 58 15.09 0.62 -0.97
N THR A 59 15.39 0.61 -2.22
CA THR A 59 16.74 0.56 -2.72
C THR A 59 17.18 1.98 -3.03
N ARG A 60 18.21 2.47 -2.36
CA ARG A 60 18.88 3.68 -2.80
C ARG A 60 19.51 3.42 -4.17
N SER A 61 18.76 3.70 -5.20
CA SER A 61 19.39 3.91 -6.49
C SER A 61 20.07 5.28 -6.45
N LYS A 62 21.36 5.30 -6.25
CA LYS A 62 22.15 6.51 -6.37
C LYS A 62 22.17 7.05 -7.80
N LYS A 63 21.68 6.29 -8.76
CA LYS A 63 21.55 6.70 -10.14
C LYS A 63 20.14 7.18 -10.38
N LYS A 64 19.99 8.49 -10.45
CA LYS A 64 18.83 9.10 -11.07
C LYS A 64 18.82 8.66 -12.54
N TYR A 65 18.14 7.59 -12.84
CA TYR A 65 17.90 7.23 -14.23
C TYR A 65 16.93 8.25 -14.81
N LYS A 66 17.48 9.15 -15.58
CA LYS A 66 16.69 10.04 -16.43
C LYS A 66 16.39 9.29 -17.72
N ASP A 67 15.22 8.68 -17.80
CA ASP A 67 14.71 8.22 -19.08
C ASP A 67 14.24 9.45 -19.87
N PRO A 68 14.94 9.83 -20.96
CA PRO A 68 14.55 11.01 -21.74
C PRO A 68 13.19 10.86 -22.42
N LYS A 69 12.63 9.66 -22.49
CA LYS A 69 11.31 9.40 -23.09
C LYS A 69 10.14 9.51 -22.11
N ASN A 70 10.40 9.58 -20.79
CA ASN A 70 9.39 9.54 -19.75
C ASN A 70 9.61 10.56 -18.64
N ILE A 71 10.14 11.71 -18.97
CA ILE A 71 10.47 12.76 -18.00
C ILE A 71 9.23 13.22 -17.23
N GLU A 72 8.04 13.20 -17.84
CA GLU A 72 6.81 13.65 -17.21
C GLU A 72 5.99 12.51 -16.56
N GLY A 73 6.03 11.30 -17.11
CA GLY A 73 5.20 10.19 -16.65
C GLY A 73 5.61 9.63 -15.28
N ARG A 74 6.82 9.90 -14.82
CA ARG A 74 7.35 9.44 -13.53
C ARG A 74 7.79 10.57 -12.62
N SER A 75 7.46 11.80 -12.94
CA SER A 75 7.85 12.96 -12.15
C SER A 75 7.29 12.96 -10.72
N GLY A 76 6.26 12.17 -10.44
CA GLY A 76 5.71 11.98 -9.09
C GLY A 76 6.41 10.92 -8.25
N GLN A 77 7.38 10.18 -8.81
CA GLN A 77 8.13 9.13 -8.11
C GLN A 77 9.51 9.63 -7.67
N LYS A 78 9.58 10.81 -7.07
CA LYS A 78 10.87 11.45 -6.76
C LYS A 78 11.69 10.72 -5.73
N GLU A 79 11.08 10.12 -4.74
CA GLU A 79 11.78 9.35 -3.71
C GLU A 79 10.86 8.25 -3.21
N SER A 80 11.41 7.04 -3.08
CA SER A 80 10.68 5.97 -2.46
C SER A 80 10.51 6.26 -0.97
N ILE A 81 9.28 6.35 -0.50
CA ILE A 81 8.99 6.46 0.94
C ILE A 81 9.44 5.24 1.72
N THR A 82 9.82 4.18 1.00
CA THR A 82 10.25 2.91 1.59
C THR A 82 11.75 2.86 1.89
N GLU A 83 12.51 3.94 1.58
CA GLU A 83 13.96 3.94 1.71
C GLU A 83 14.50 3.74 3.13
N LYS A 84 13.76 4.14 4.15
CA LYS A 84 14.23 4.16 5.53
C LYS A 84 13.26 3.50 6.51
N LEU A 85 12.54 2.50 6.07
CA LEU A 85 11.59 1.83 6.93
C LEU A 85 12.29 0.99 8.00
N SER A 86 11.91 1.23 9.25
CA SER A 86 12.36 0.43 10.39
C SER A 86 11.85 -1.01 10.26
N GLY A 87 12.71 -1.97 10.53
CA GLY A 87 12.36 -3.40 10.48
C GLY A 87 12.49 -4.05 9.11
N TYR A 88 12.87 -3.29 8.09
CA TYR A 88 13.11 -3.82 6.75
C TYR A 88 14.53 -3.54 6.29
N LYS A 89 15.14 -4.51 5.65
CA LYS A 89 16.40 -4.33 4.94
C LYS A 89 16.11 -3.84 3.53
N ALA A 90 17.04 -3.12 2.93
CA ALA A 90 16.95 -2.75 1.53
C ALA A 90 16.68 -3.99 0.66
N LYS A 91 15.72 -3.87 -0.25
CA LYS A 91 15.25 -4.91 -1.18
C LYS A 91 14.40 -6.03 -0.55
N ASP A 92 14.10 -5.97 0.74
CA ASP A 92 13.15 -6.90 1.32
C ASP A 92 11.77 -6.74 0.68
N LEU A 93 11.13 -7.87 0.39
CA LEU A 93 9.71 -7.87 0.02
C LEU A 93 8.89 -7.64 1.29
N MET A 94 8.05 -6.61 1.28
CA MET A 94 7.33 -6.21 2.49
C MET A 94 6.25 -7.18 2.93
N GLY A 95 5.69 -7.96 2.02
CA GLY A 95 4.61 -8.89 2.32
C GLY A 95 3.26 -8.20 2.54
N ILE A 96 3.02 -7.08 1.89
CA ILE A 96 1.80 -6.28 2.06
C ILE A 96 0.52 -7.08 1.84
N PRO A 97 0.37 -7.88 0.75
CA PRO A 97 -0.85 -8.65 0.55
C PRO A 97 -1.11 -9.65 1.68
N TRP A 98 -0.09 -10.33 2.15
CA TRP A 98 -0.18 -11.28 3.26
C TRP A 98 -0.56 -10.60 4.56
N GLN A 99 0.08 -9.48 4.86
CA GLN A 99 -0.23 -8.70 6.07
C GLN A 99 -1.66 -8.18 6.05
N LEU A 100 -2.12 -7.70 4.89
CA LEU A 100 -3.51 -7.25 4.74
C LEU A 100 -4.49 -8.39 4.99
N ALA A 101 -4.26 -9.54 4.38
CA ALA A 101 -5.13 -10.70 4.55
C ALA A 101 -5.22 -11.14 6.01
N LEU A 102 -4.08 -11.22 6.70
CA LEU A 102 -4.03 -11.60 8.10
C LEU A 102 -4.71 -10.56 9.00
N LYS A 103 -4.48 -9.29 8.77
CA LYS A 103 -5.14 -8.22 9.53
C LYS A 103 -6.64 -8.23 9.34
N LEU A 104 -7.13 -8.41 8.12
CA LEU A 104 -8.57 -8.52 7.85
C LEU A 104 -9.17 -9.71 8.58
N ARG A 105 -8.48 -10.84 8.59
CA ARG A 105 -8.93 -12.04 9.30
C ARG A 105 -9.02 -11.83 10.80
N TYR A 106 -7.99 -11.29 11.42
CA TYR A 106 -7.92 -11.19 12.88
C TYR A 106 -8.72 -10.01 13.43
N GLU A 107 -8.65 -8.86 12.79
CA GLU A 107 -9.38 -7.68 13.27
C GLU A 107 -10.87 -7.74 12.98
N GLY A 108 -11.27 -8.47 11.94
CA GLY A 108 -12.69 -8.73 11.67
C GLY A 108 -13.40 -9.52 12.76
N LYS A 109 -12.65 -10.22 13.62
CA LYS A 109 -13.18 -11.01 14.73
C LYS A 109 -13.34 -10.24 16.05
N ARG A 110 -12.71 -9.09 16.17
CA ARG A 110 -12.65 -8.34 17.44
C ARG A 110 -13.92 -7.59 17.82
N LYS A 111 -14.89 -7.49 16.94
CA LYS A 111 -16.15 -6.75 17.18
C LYS A 111 -17.35 -7.65 17.12
N ARG A 112 -17.34 -8.64 17.95
CA ARG A 112 -18.58 -9.38 18.26
C ARG A 112 -19.12 -8.91 19.59
#